data_36a993222c94899efe6295cf65234140
#
_entry.id   36a993222c94899efe6295cf65234140
#
_cell.length_a   1.000
_cell.length_b   1.000
_cell.length_c   1.000
_cell.angle_alpha   90.00
_cell.angle_beta   90.00
_cell.angle_gamma   90.00
#
_symmetry.space_group_name_H-M   'P 1'
#
loop_
_entity.id
_entity.type
_entity.pdbx_description
1 polymer ?
#
loop_
_entity_poly.entity_id
_entity_poly.type
_entity_poly.pdbx_seq_one_letter_code
_entity_poly.pdbx_strand_id
1 'polypeptide(L)'
;HSRKILDSISKEGSLLALDKDIEAIRFAKENFKDNNFSIKHAGFEDLDSINIGKQANGILFDFGLCSTHYDDPSRGFSFSEAGPLDMRIDLRQPKRLGDLLQTIDAETLANIIYQYGDENESRKISHAIIDSYKDGRILNTIDLAEVIKKSKTRLPNKIHPATKTFQALRIYLNDEINNLKAGLNKSKDLLKTGGRIVCISFHSLEDRSVKQSFAPKKISYPKEI
;
A
#
# COMPACT_ATOMS: atom_id res chain seq x y z
N HIS A 1 13.06 -6.14 -8.99
CA HIS A 1 12.50 -6.03 -10.35
C HIS A 1 13.35 -5.12 -11.23
N SER A 2 13.69 -3.89 -10.82
CA SER A 2 14.39 -2.90 -11.65
C SER A 2 15.67 -3.40 -12.30
N ARG A 3 16.54 -4.14 -11.58
CA ARG A 3 17.77 -4.71 -12.16
C ARG A 3 17.45 -5.66 -13.32
N LYS A 4 16.53 -6.58 -13.16
CA LYS A 4 16.15 -7.53 -14.22
C LYS A 4 15.53 -6.85 -15.43
N ILE A 5 14.79 -5.77 -15.23
CA ILE A 5 14.24 -4.99 -16.34
C ILE A 5 15.39 -4.31 -17.10
N LEU A 6 16.31 -3.65 -16.41
CA LEU A 6 17.47 -3.00 -17.02
C LEU A 6 18.33 -3.99 -17.82
N ASP A 7 18.56 -5.19 -17.27
CA ASP A 7 19.32 -6.25 -17.95
C ASP A 7 18.61 -6.80 -19.19
N SER A 8 17.27 -6.62 -19.28
CA SER A 8 16.41 -7.16 -20.35
C SER A 8 16.08 -6.13 -21.45
N ILE A 9 16.12 -4.84 -21.15
CA ILE A 9 15.85 -3.80 -22.14
C ILE A 9 17.11 -3.52 -22.97
N SER A 10 16.91 -3.05 -24.22
CA SER A 10 18.03 -2.66 -25.09
C SER A 10 18.78 -1.45 -24.50
N LYS A 11 20.00 -1.20 -25.00
CA LYS A 11 20.79 0.00 -24.63
C LYS A 11 20.08 1.33 -24.92
N GLU A 12 19.15 1.33 -25.86
CA GLU A 12 18.31 2.50 -26.21
C GLU A 12 17.06 2.61 -25.31
N GLY A 13 16.72 1.54 -24.60
CA GLY A 13 15.63 1.52 -23.63
C GLY A 13 16.03 2.26 -22.35
N SER A 14 15.03 2.83 -21.68
CA SER A 14 15.22 3.49 -20.38
C SER A 14 14.20 3.00 -19.37
N LEU A 15 14.57 2.98 -18.10
CA LEU A 15 13.71 2.65 -16.98
C LEU A 15 13.56 3.88 -16.06
N LEU A 16 12.34 4.33 -15.91
CA LEU A 16 11.95 5.26 -14.86
C LEU A 16 11.27 4.49 -13.74
N ALA A 17 11.83 4.52 -12.54
CA ALA A 17 11.24 3.98 -11.34
C ALA A 17 10.59 5.10 -10.49
N LEU A 18 9.54 4.74 -9.77
CA LEU A 18 8.87 5.61 -8.80
C LEU A 18 8.81 4.89 -7.46
N ASP A 19 9.03 5.60 -6.39
CA ASP A 19 8.81 5.11 -5.03
C ASP A 19 8.39 6.26 -4.11
N LYS A 20 7.57 5.96 -3.12
CA LYS A 20 7.17 6.90 -2.05
C LYS A 20 8.10 6.85 -0.86
N ASP A 21 8.85 5.76 -0.71
CA ASP A 21 9.80 5.62 0.39
C ASP A 21 11.14 6.24 0.04
N ILE A 22 11.56 7.22 0.83
CA ILE A 22 12.84 7.91 0.63
C ILE A 22 14.03 6.97 0.80
N GLU A 23 13.94 5.93 1.62
CA GLU A 23 15.00 4.95 1.80
C GLU A 23 15.16 4.06 0.54
N ALA A 24 14.04 3.66 -0.09
CA ALA A 24 14.09 2.97 -1.39
C ALA A 24 14.73 3.85 -2.48
N ILE A 25 14.42 5.16 -2.48
CA ILE A 25 15.04 6.12 -3.39
C ILE A 25 16.56 6.22 -3.16
N ARG A 26 17.00 6.33 -1.91
CA ARG A 26 18.44 6.39 -1.56
C ARG A 26 19.15 5.13 -2.01
N PHE A 27 18.61 3.96 -1.62
CA PHE A 27 19.14 2.68 -2.04
C PHE A 27 19.27 2.56 -3.55
N ALA A 28 18.23 2.97 -4.30
CA ALA A 28 18.26 2.90 -5.75
C ALA A 28 19.35 3.82 -6.34
N LYS A 29 19.47 5.07 -5.87
CA LYS A 29 20.51 6.01 -6.33
C LYS A 29 21.94 5.53 -6.06
N GLU A 30 22.14 4.79 -4.97
CA GLU A 30 23.45 4.23 -4.60
C GLU A 30 23.81 3.00 -5.44
N ASN A 31 22.83 2.16 -5.77
CA ASN A 31 23.06 0.83 -6.35
C ASN A 31 22.82 0.76 -7.87
N PHE A 32 22.14 1.74 -8.46
CA PHE A 32 21.90 1.81 -9.91
C PHE A 32 22.69 2.97 -10.51
N LYS A 33 23.75 2.65 -11.24
CA LYS A 33 24.62 3.62 -11.93
C LYS A 33 24.43 3.62 -13.45
N ASP A 34 23.41 2.91 -13.91
CA ASP A 34 23.09 2.79 -15.33
C ASP A 34 22.58 4.13 -15.88
N ASN A 35 23.15 4.60 -17.00
CA ASN A 35 22.78 5.89 -17.61
C ASN A 35 21.31 5.92 -18.10
N ASN A 36 20.70 4.77 -18.29
CA ASN A 36 19.32 4.60 -18.72
C ASN A 36 18.37 4.30 -17.56
N PHE A 37 18.81 4.46 -16.31
CA PHE A 37 17.99 4.37 -15.11
C PHE A 37 17.75 5.74 -14.49
N SER A 38 16.52 5.97 -14.08
CA SER A 38 16.16 7.11 -13.23
C SER A 38 15.12 6.73 -12.21
N ILE A 39 15.11 7.42 -11.06
CA ILE A 39 14.11 7.21 -10.00
C ILE A 39 13.58 8.55 -9.50
N LYS A 40 12.29 8.63 -9.27
CA LYS A 40 11.60 9.80 -8.70
C LYS A 40 10.89 9.44 -7.40
N HIS A 41 10.89 10.39 -6.47
CA HIS A 41 10.14 10.32 -5.22
C HIS A 41 8.69 10.70 -5.50
N ALA A 42 7.86 9.74 -5.89
CA ALA A 42 6.49 9.93 -6.33
C ALA A 42 5.68 8.64 -6.14
N GLY A 43 4.38 8.78 -6.03
CA GLY A 43 3.46 7.65 -5.98
C GLY A 43 2.82 7.31 -7.33
N PHE A 44 1.99 6.29 -7.33
CA PHE A 44 1.22 5.90 -8.53
C PHE A 44 0.21 6.96 -8.93
N GLU A 45 -0.32 7.67 -7.94
CA GLU A 45 -1.25 8.79 -8.13
C GLU A 45 -0.63 10.00 -8.82
N ASP A 46 0.69 10.08 -8.89
CA ASP A 46 1.41 11.21 -9.47
C ASP A 46 1.77 11.00 -10.96
N LEU A 47 1.38 9.88 -11.56
CA LEU A 47 1.80 9.46 -12.91
C LEU A 47 1.53 10.51 -14.00
N ASP A 48 0.45 11.29 -13.89
CA ASP A 48 0.10 12.36 -14.83
C ASP A 48 0.99 13.61 -14.70
N SER A 49 1.54 13.85 -13.52
CA SER A 49 2.47 14.95 -13.26
C SER A 49 3.91 14.63 -13.69
N ILE A 50 4.19 13.38 -14.00
CA ILE A 50 5.53 12.92 -14.35
C ILE A 50 5.72 12.99 -15.85
N ASN A 51 6.52 13.99 -16.29
CA ASN A 51 6.92 14.04 -17.69
C ASN A 51 7.88 12.89 -18.01
N ILE A 52 7.41 11.90 -18.74
CA ILE A 52 8.22 10.77 -19.23
C ILE A 52 8.74 11.00 -20.67
N GLY A 53 8.42 12.14 -21.27
CA GLY A 53 8.89 12.56 -22.59
C GLY A 53 8.32 11.79 -23.78
N LYS A 54 7.83 10.58 -23.58
CA LYS A 54 7.25 9.67 -24.58
C LYS A 54 6.40 8.60 -23.88
N GLN A 55 5.53 7.94 -24.65
CA GLN A 55 4.73 6.84 -24.12
C GLN A 55 5.59 5.63 -23.72
N ALA A 56 5.17 4.93 -22.67
CA ALA A 56 5.84 3.73 -22.17
C ALA A 56 5.51 2.48 -23.00
N ASN A 57 6.48 1.62 -23.20
CA ASN A 57 6.29 0.30 -23.81
C ASN A 57 5.73 -0.73 -22.79
N GLY A 58 6.05 -0.53 -21.51
CA GLY A 58 5.59 -1.36 -20.42
C GLY A 58 5.54 -0.57 -19.11
N ILE A 59 4.61 -0.94 -18.24
CA ILE A 59 4.48 -0.39 -16.89
C ILE A 59 4.36 -1.58 -15.93
N LEU A 60 5.18 -1.59 -14.88
CA LEU A 60 5.12 -2.56 -13.81
C LEU A 60 4.67 -1.88 -12.53
N PHE A 61 3.60 -2.37 -11.95
CA PHE A 61 3.19 -2.05 -10.60
C PHE A 61 3.56 -3.18 -9.65
N ASP A 62 4.30 -2.88 -8.62
CA ASP A 62 4.63 -3.75 -7.51
C ASP A 62 3.98 -3.15 -6.25
N PHE A 63 2.82 -3.70 -5.87
CA PHE A 63 1.99 -3.12 -4.81
C PHE A 63 2.47 -3.58 -3.43
N GLY A 64 2.03 -2.86 -2.39
CA GLY A 64 2.29 -3.19 -1.00
C GLY A 64 3.66 -2.70 -0.51
N LEU A 65 4.19 -3.41 0.48
CA LEU A 65 5.42 -3.08 1.18
C LEU A 65 6.58 -3.98 0.74
N CYS A 66 7.79 -3.43 0.76
CA CYS A 66 9.01 -4.25 0.69
C CYS A 66 9.35 -4.88 2.05
N SER A 67 10.21 -5.90 2.07
CA SER A 67 10.65 -6.57 3.29
C SER A 67 11.30 -5.62 4.29
N THR A 68 12.06 -4.64 3.82
CA THR A 68 12.73 -3.66 4.67
C THR A 68 11.77 -2.84 5.54
N HIS A 69 10.52 -2.61 5.11
CA HIS A 69 9.51 -1.97 5.94
C HIS A 69 9.12 -2.81 7.17
N TYR A 70 9.11 -4.14 7.03
CA TYR A 70 8.80 -5.05 8.13
C TYR A 70 10.00 -5.35 9.00
N ASP A 71 11.21 -5.29 8.41
CA ASP A 71 12.47 -5.59 9.10
C ASP A 71 12.98 -4.40 9.94
N ASP A 72 12.50 -3.19 9.68
CA ASP A 72 12.82 -1.99 10.46
C ASP A 72 11.71 -1.65 11.47
N PRO A 73 11.89 -1.96 12.78
CA PRO A 73 10.89 -1.68 13.80
C PRO A 73 10.53 -0.19 13.92
N SER A 74 11.45 0.71 13.58
CA SER A 74 11.26 2.16 13.68
C SER A 74 10.16 2.68 12.73
N ARG A 75 9.80 1.91 11.70
CA ARG A 75 8.76 2.23 10.74
C ARG A 75 7.34 1.88 11.24
N GLY A 76 7.22 1.02 12.25
CA GLY A 76 5.95 0.68 12.88
C GLY A 76 5.01 -0.23 12.06
N PHE A 77 5.49 -0.90 11.02
CA PHE A 77 4.70 -1.83 10.22
C PHE A 77 4.60 -3.23 10.81
N SER A 78 5.54 -3.59 11.67
CA SER A 78 5.64 -4.89 12.32
C SER A 78 5.29 -4.81 13.80
N PHE A 79 4.95 -5.94 14.36
CA PHE A 79 4.76 -6.16 15.81
C PHE A 79 5.63 -7.31 16.33
N SER A 80 6.64 -7.73 15.57
CA SER A 80 7.66 -8.67 16.04
C SER A 80 8.59 -8.04 17.07
N GLU A 81 8.82 -6.74 16.90
CA GLU A 81 9.58 -5.90 17.83
C GLU A 81 8.80 -4.61 18.11
N ALA A 82 9.09 -3.97 19.25
CA ALA A 82 8.44 -2.74 19.64
C ALA A 82 8.86 -1.58 18.73
N GLY A 83 7.90 -1.00 18.03
CA GLY A 83 8.10 0.17 17.17
C GLY A 83 7.08 1.27 17.45
N PRO A 84 7.31 2.50 16.97
CA PRO A 84 6.36 3.59 17.12
C PRO A 84 5.07 3.29 16.34
N LEU A 85 3.96 3.93 16.72
CA LEU A 85 2.71 3.89 15.98
C LEU A 85 2.81 4.86 14.77
N ASP A 86 3.69 4.54 13.81
CA ASP A 86 3.94 5.38 12.63
C ASP A 86 3.21 4.85 11.39
N MET A 87 3.63 3.75 10.79
CA MET A 87 3.08 3.10 9.58
C MET A 87 3.03 3.96 8.30
N ARG A 88 3.73 5.07 8.22
CA ARG A 88 3.80 5.88 6.99
C ARG A 88 4.76 5.24 5.99
N ILE A 89 4.34 5.06 4.76
CA ILE A 89 5.23 4.71 3.64
C ILE A 89 6.01 5.96 3.22
N ASP A 90 5.29 7.05 2.97
CA ASP A 90 5.87 8.35 2.65
C ASP A 90 6.02 9.19 3.92
N LEU A 91 7.26 9.44 4.33
CA LEU A 91 7.55 10.24 5.52
C LEU A 91 7.19 11.73 5.38
N ARG A 92 6.87 12.21 4.16
CA ARG A 92 6.32 13.56 3.93
C ARG A 92 4.86 13.67 4.39
N GLN A 93 4.16 12.55 4.53
CA GLN A 93 2.82 12.50 5.06
C GLN A 93 2.81 12.95 6.52
N PRO A 94 1.93 13.92 6.91
CA PRO A 94 1.97 14.48 8.25
C PRO A 94 1.42 13.54 9.33
N LYS A 95 0.41 12.72 9.00
CA LYS A 95 -0.31 11.88 9.96
C LYS A 95 0.34 10.51 10.10
N ARG A 96 0.67 10.14 11.32
CA ARG A 96 1.10 8.80 11.74
C ARG A 96 -0.11 7.98 12.22
N LEU A 97 0.08 6.69 12.44
CA LEU A 97 -0.96 5.84 13.03
C LEU A 97 -1.41 6.37 14.41
N GLY A 98 -0.49 6.82 15.26
CA GLY A 98 -0.83 7.40 16.56
C GLY A 98 -1.76 8.61 16.44
N ASP A 99 -1.49 9.51 15.50
CA ASP A 99 -2.34 10.69 15.25
C ASP A 99 -3.74 10.28 14.75
N LEU A 100 -3.81 9.22 13.95
CA LEU A 100 -5.08 8.64 13.51
C LEU A 100 -5.87 8.10 14.70
N LEU A 101 -5.24 7.28 15.56
CA LEU A 101 -5.91 6.67 16.71
C LEU A 101 -6.38 7.70 17.75
N GLN A 102 -5.72 8.84 17.82
CA GLN A 102 -6.12 9.94 18.70
C GLN A 102 -7.45 10.61 18.27
N THR A 103 -7.73 10.62 16.96
CA THR A 103 -8.82 11.42 16.39
C THR A 103 -9.99 10.59 15.87
N ILE A 104 -9.77 9.31 15.57
CA ILE A 104 -10.78 8.43 14.98
C ILE A 104 -11.76 7.89 16.04
N ASP A 105 -13.03 7.78 15.70
CA ASP A 105 -14.02 7.08 16.53
C ASP A 105 -14.03 5.57 16.27
N ALA A 106 -14.61 4.81 17.22
CA ALA A 106 -14.63 3.36 17.17
C ALA A 106 -15.44 2.79 15.98
N GLU A 107 -16.49 3.48 15.53
CA GLU A 107 -17.32 3.02 14.41
C GLU A 107 -16.58 3.15 13.09
N THR A 108 -15.96 4.31 12.86
CA THR A 108 -15.11 4.55 11.68
C THR A 108 -13.94 3.56 11.66
N LEU A 109 -13.28 3.35 12.79
CA LEU A 109 -12.18 2.37 12.90
C LEU A 109 -12.67 0.94 12.60
N ALA A 110 -13.86 0.56 13.09
CA ALA A 110 -14.45 -0.76 12.79
C ALA A 110 -14.69 -0.95 11.29
N ASN A 111 -15.19 0.09 10.61
CA ASN A 111 -15.41 0.04 9.17
C ASN A 111 -14.10 -0.11 8.39
N ILE A 112 -13.03 0.58 8.80
CA ILE A 112 -11.69 0.45 8.23
C ILE A 112 -11.18 -0.99 8.40
N ILE A 113 -11.22 -1.52 9.61
CA ILE A 113 -10.75 -2.87 9.92
C ILE A 113 -11.53 -3.93 9.13
N TYR A 114 -12.83 -3.76 8.98
CA TYR A 114 -13.67 -4.64 8.18
C TYR A 114 -13.35 -4.56 6.69
N GLN A 115 -13.34 -3.36 6.13
CA GLN A 115 -13.19 -3.15 4.68
C GLN A 115 -11.80 -3.51 4.16
N TYR A 116 -10.75 -3.16 4.90
CA TYR A 116 -9.36 -3.34 4.46
C TYR A 116 -8.67 -4.57 5.06
N GLY A 117 -9.20 -5.10 6.17
CA GLY A 117 -8.65 -6.29 6.82
C GLY A 117 -9.45 -7.55 6.60
N ASP A 118 -10.68 -7.46 6.07
CA ASP A 118 -11.61 -8.59 6.03
C ASP A 118 -11.75 -9.27 7.40
N GLU A 119 -11.91 -8.44 8.45
CA GLU A 119 -11.94 -8.86 9.85
C GLU A 119 -13.37 -8.76 10.41
N ASN A 120 -13.96 -9.91 10.67
CA ASN A 120 -15.35 -9.99 11.11
C ASN A 120 -15.58 -9.46 12.54
N GLU A 121 -14.57 -9.54 13.42
CA GLU A 121 -14.64 -9.03 14.78
C GLU A 121 -14.26 -7.53 14.88
N SER A 122 -14.29 -6.81 13.76
CA SER A 122 -13.82 -5.42 13.62
C SER A 122 -14.40 -4.46 14.67
N ARG A 123 -15.70 -4.56 14.99
CA ARG A 123 -16.32 -3.70 16.02
C ARG A 123 -15.74 -3.92 17.41
N LYS A 124 -15.55 -5.19 17.79
CA LYS A 124 -14.99 -5.54 19.09
C LYS A 124 -13.52 -5.08 19.20
N ILE A 125 -12.77 -5.29 18.13
CA ILE A 125 -11.36 -4.86 18.04
C ILE A 125 -11.26 -3.34 18.10
N SER A 126 -12.09 -2.60 17.36
CA SER A 126 -12.03 -1.14 17.33
C SER A 126 -12.32 -0.51 18.68
N HIS A 127 -13.37 -0.96 19.39
CA HIS A 127 -13.63 -0.48 20.75
C HIS A 127 -12.46 -0.75 21.69
N ALA A 128 -11.91 -1.97 21.67
CA ALA A 128 -10.76 -2.33 22.51
C ALA A 128 -9.53 -1.46 22.19
N ILE A 129 -9.28 -1.14 20.92
CA ILE A 129 -8.18 -0.26 20.52
C ILE A 129 -8.42 1.17 21.06
N ILE A 130 -9.59 1.76 20.79
CA ILE A 130 -9.87 3.15 21.16
C ILE A 130 -9.84 3.33 22.68
N ASP A 131 -10.47 2.43 23.44
CA ASP A 131 -10.48 2.49 24.91
C ASP A 131 -9.06 2.33 25.46
N SER A 132 -8.30 1.35 24.96
CA SER A 132 -6.93 1.12 25.42
C SER A 132 -5.97 2.26 25.04
N TYR A 133 -6.18 2.89 23.90
CA TYR A 133 -5.38 4.05 23.47
C TYR A 133 -5.66 5.27 24.35
N LYS A 134 -6.93 5.56 24.62
CA LYS A 134 -7.34 6.66 25.52
C LYS A 134 -6.82 6.47 26.95
N ASP A 135 -6.77 5.22 27.42
CA ASP A 135 -6.24 4.87 28.73
C ASP A 135 -4.70 4.87 28.78
N GLY A 136 -4.01 5.19 27.68
CA GLY A 136 -2.54 5.20 27.60
C GLY A 136 -1.90 3.81 27.66
N ARG A 137 -2.66 2.74 27.36
CA ARG A 137 -2.17 1.35 27.36
C ARG A 137 -1.57 0.89 26.03
N ILE A 138 -1.67 1.69 24.97
CA ILE A 138 -1.04 1.42 23.67
C ILE A 138 0.01 2.49 23.42
N LEU A 139 1.27 2.15 23.61
CA LEU A 139 2.42 3.03 23.44
C LEU A 139 3.24 2.69 22.18
N ASN A 140 3.14 1.45 21.72
CA ASN A 140 3.92 0.90 20.62
C ASN A 140 3.14 -0.18 19.86
N THR A 141 3.75 -0.73 18.82
CA THR A 141 3.13 -1.75 17.95
C THR A 141 2.84 -3.07 18.66
N ILE A 142 3.66 -3.47 19.65
CA ILE A 142 3.42 -4.70 20.44
C ILE A 142 2.19 -4.51 21.31
N ASP A 143 2.06 -3.38 22.01
CA ASP A 143 0.89 -3.11 22.84
C ASP A 143 -0.40 -3.14 22.00
N LEU A 144 -0.37 -2.52 20.81
CA LEU A 144 -1.49 -2.55 19.88
C LEU A 144 -1.84 -3.99 19.47
N ALA A 145 -0.83 -4.79 19.11
CA ALA A 145 -1.04 -6.18 18.72
C ALA A 145 -1.63 -7.04 19.86
N GLU A 146 -1.18 -6.84 21.10
CA GLU A 146 -1.69 -7.55 22.27
C GLU A 146 -3.13 -7.14 22.60
N VAL A 147 -3.49 -5.87 22.48
CA VAL A 147 -4.89 -5.41 22.64
C VAL A 147 -5.78 -6.07 21.59
N ILE A 148 -5.36 -6.10 20.34
CA ILE A 148 -6.11 -6.76 19.25
C ILE A 148 -6.29 -8.25 19.57
N LYS A 149 -5.23 -8.95 19.91
CA LYS A 149 -5.25 -10.37 20.23
C LYS A 149 -6.20 -10.69 21.39
N LYS A 150 -6.13 -9.93 22.49
CA LYS A 150 -6.99 -10.10 23.66
C LYS A 150 -8.46 -9.79 23.38
N SER A 151 -8.75 -8.90 22.43
CA SER A 151 -10.11 -8.53 22.06
C SER A 151 -10.82 -9.58 21.23
N LYS A 152 -10.11 -10.51 20.58
CA LYS A 152 -10.71 -11.52 19.69
C LYS A 152 -11.30 -12.68 20.46
N THR A 153 -12.44 -13.17 19.97
CA THR A 153 -13.11 -14.36 20.53
C THR A 153 -12.48 -15.64 19.99
N ARG A 154 -12.06 -15.61 18.71
CA ARG A 154 -11.43 -16.75 18.04
C ARG A 154 -10.06 -16.35 17.52
N LEU A 155 -9.04 -17.10 17.91
CA LEU A 155 -7.69 -16.88 17.39
C LEU A 155 -7.48 -17.68 16.10
N PRO A 156 -6.95 -17.08 15.04
CA PRO A 156 -6.66 -17.81 13.81
C PRO A 156 -5.51 -18.78 14.01
N ASN A 157 -5.55 -19.95 13.35
CA ASN A 157 -4.53 -20.99 13.52
C ASN A 157 -3.25 -20.77 12.68
N LYS A 158 -3.31 -19.93 11.63
CA LYS A 158 -2.23 -19.83 10.62
C LYS A 158 -1.50 -18.49 10.59
N ILE A 159 -2.12 -17.44 11.08
CA ILE A 159 -1.56 -16.08 11.07
C ILE A 159 -1.73 -15.43 12.44
N HIS A 160 -0.88 -14.47 12.77
CA HIS A 160 -1.03 -13.75 14.03
C HIS A 160 -2.36 -12.98 14.07
N PRO A 161 -3.09 -12.97 15.22
CA PRO A 161 -4.41 -12.34 15.33
C PRO A 161 -4.48 -10.87 14.91
N ALA A 162 -3.38 -10.12 15.07
CA ALA A 162 -3.30 -8.70 14.71
C ALA A 162 -3.05 -8.45 13.21
N THR A 163 -2.62 -9.45 12.44
CA THR A 163 -2.16 -9.24 11.03
C THR A 163 -3.18 -8.52 10.18
N LYS A 164 -4.45 -8.95 10.20
CA LYS A 164 -5.52 -8.33 9.41
C LYS A 164 -5.80 -6.88 9.81
N THR A 165 -5.76 -6.59 11.10
CA THR A 165 -5.96 -5.22 11.62
C THR A 165 -4.79 -4.32 11.23
N PHE A 166 -3.54 -4.77 11.39
CA PHE A 166 -2.36 -4.03 10.96
C PHE A 166 -2.39 -3.74 9.46
N GLN A 167 -2.75 -4.72 8.63
CA GLN A 167 -2.96 -4.52 7.19
C GLN A 167 -4.02 -3.45 6.92
N ALA A 168 -5.16 -3.50 7.60
CA ALA A 168 -6.23 -2.53 7.42
C ALA A 168 -5.81 -1.10 7.77
N LEU A 169 -5.14 -0.93 8.91
CA LEU A 169 -4.62 0.36 9.37
C LEU A 169 -3.61 0.93 8.39
N ARG A 170 -2.67 0.10 7.91
CA ARG A 170 -1.67 0.47 6.92
C ARG A 170 -2.31 0.95 5.61
N ILE A 171 -3.21 0.15 5.05
CA ILE A 171 -3.89 0.44 3.78
C ILE A 171 -4.64 1.77 3.89
N TYR A 172 -5.36 1.98 4.97
CA TYR A 172 -6.14 3.19 5.18
C TYR A 172 -5.23 4.42 5.37
N LEU A 173 -4.23 4.32 6.25
CA LEU A 173 -3.32 5.43 6.57
C LEU A 173 -2.58 5.94 5.34
N ASN A 174 -2.14 5.03 4.46
CA ASN A 174 -1.37 5.34 3.26
C ASN A 174 -2.23 5.51 2.00
N ASP A 175 -3.56 5.41 2.14
CA ASP A 175 -4.53 5.51 1.02
C ASP A 175 -4.20 4.58 -0.17
N GLU A 176 -3.69 3.37 0.15
CA GLU A 176 -3.09 2.46 -0.82
C GLU A 176 -4.03 2.09 -1.97
N ILE A 177 -5.30 1.79 -1.66
CA ILE A 177 -6.28 1.34 -2.67
C ILE A 177 -6.70 2.47 -3.63
N ASN A 178 -6.87 3.70 -3.14
CA ASN A 178 -7.21 4.82 -4.01
C ASN A 178 -6.02 5.22 -4.88
N ASN A 179 -4.82 5.24 -4.32
CA ASN A 179 -3.58 5.50 -5.06
C ASN A 179 -3.34 4.45 -6.15
N LEU A 180 -3.58 3.16 -5.84
CA LEU A 180 -3.52 2.06 -6.80
C LEU A 180 -4.51 2.29 -7.96
N LYS A 181 -5.78 2.59 -7.65
CA LYS A 181 -6.81 2.84 -8.67
C LYS A 181 -6.47 4.06 -9.54
N ALA A 182 -5.99 5.14 -8.93
CA ALA A 182 -5.55 6.33 -9.63
C ALA A 182 -4.40 6.00 -10.59
N GLY A 183 -3.37 5.29 -10.10
CA GLY A 183 -2.23 4.86 -10.92
C GLY A 183 -2.62 3.98 -12.09
N LEU A 184 -3.49 2.98 -11.87
CA LEU A 184 -3.99 2.11 -12.95
C LEU A 184 -4.78 2.88 -14.01
N ASN A 185 -5.57 3.86 -13.62
CA ASN A 185 -6.31 4.68 -14.58
C ASN A 185 -5.38 5.56 -15.40
N LYS A 186 -4.47 6.28 -14.77
CA LYS A 186 -3.49 7.16 -15.42
C LYS A 186 -2.50 6.41 -16.32
N SER A 187 -2.15 5.18 -15.95
CA SER A 187 -1.21 4.36 -16.71
C SER A 187 -1.71 4.00 -18.12
N LYS A 188 -3.02 3.98 -18.34
CA LYS A 188 -3.62 3.67 -19.65
C LYS A 188 -3.26 4.71 -20.70
N ASP A 189 -3.21 5.98 -20.30
CA ASP A 189 -2.90 7.10 -21.20
C ASP A 189 -1.41 7.22 -21.49
N LEU A 190 -0.58 6.66 -20.59
CA LEU A 190 0.87 6.65 -20.72
C LEU A 190 1.40 5.50 -21.58
N LEU A 191 0.58 4.49 -21.83
CA LEU A 191 1.01 3.28 -22.51
C LEU A 191 0.86 3.41 -24.04
N LYS A 192 1.88 2.97 -24.79
CA LYS A 192 1.80 2.84 -26.24
C LYS A 192 0.79 1.77 -26.63
N THR A 193 0.22 1.89 -27.82
CA THR A 193 -0.52 0.81 -28.45
C THR A 193 0.33 -0.46 -28.52
N GLY A 194 -0.22 -1.58 -28.02
CA GLY A 194 0.50 -2.85 -27.89
C GLY A 194 1.42 -2.96 -26.65
N GLY A 195 1.55 -1.89 -25.86
CA GLY A 195 2.26 -1.92 -24.58
C GLY A 195 1.57 -2.81 -23.53
N ARG A 196 2.27 -3.13 -22.45
CA ARG A 196 1.76 -4.03 -21.40
C ARG A 196 1.83 -3.39 -20.03
N ILE A 197 0.78 -3.64 -19.23
CA ILE A 197 0.78 -3.34 -17.79
C ILE A 197 0.89 -4.68 -17.05
N VAL A 198 1.82 -4.75 -16.11
CA VAL A 198 2.01 -5.89 -15.21
C VAL A 198 1.77 -5.41 -13.79
N CYS A 199 0.95 -6.15 -13.05
CA CYS A 199 0.65 -5.83 -11.66
C CYS A 199 1.01 -7.03 -10.77
N ILE A 200 1.76 -6.78 -9.70
CA ILE A 200 2.06 -7.76 -8.65
C ILE A 200 1.23 -7.35 -7.44
N SER A 201 0.36 -8.23 -6.99
CA SER A 201 -0.54 -8.01 -5.85
C SER A 201 -0.29 -9.05 -4.77
N PHE A 202 -0.36 -8.66 -3.51
CA PHE A 202 -0.07 -9.49 -2.34
C PHE A 202 -1.31 -9.83 -1.51
N HIS A 203 -2.42 -9.13 -1.75
CA HIS A 203 -3.69 -9.40 -1.07
C HIS A 203 -4.92 -9.18 -1.97
N SER A 204 -6.05 -9.72 -1.53
CA SER A 204 -7.30 -9.79 -2.30
C SER A 204 -7.87 -8.42 -2.72
N LEU A 205 -7.64 -7.36 -1.96
CA LEU A 205 -8.14 -6.02 -2.30
C LEU A 205 -7.39 -5.40 -3.48
N GLU A 206 -6.06 -5.58 -3.53
CA GLU A 206 -5.26 -5.18 -4.68
C GLU A 206 -5.67 -5.96 -5.92
N ASP A 207 -5.70 -7.30 -5.85
CA ASP A 207 -6.12 -8.17 -6.95
C ASP A 207 -7.51 -7.80 -7.49
N ARG A 208 -8.48 -7.57 -6.59
CA ARG A 208 -9.83 -7.14 -6.97
C ARG A 208 -9.80 -5.79 -7.67
N SER A 209 -9.03 -4.83 -7.18
CA SER A 209 -8.94 -3.49 -7.76
C SER A 209 -8.30 -3.53 -9.15
N VAL A 210 -7.27 -4.35 -9.36
CA VAL A 210 -6.65 -4.59 -10.66
C VAL A 210 -7.67 -5.19 -11.64
N LYS A 211 -8.34 -6.28 -11.25
CA LYS A 211 -9.34 -6.94 -12.08
C LYS A 211 -10.47 -5.99 -12.48
N GLN A 212 -10.97 -5.19 -11.54
CA GLN A 212 -12.01 -4.19 -11.82
C GLN A 212 -11.55 -3.10 -12.78
N SER A 213 -10.29 -2.66 -12.68
CA SER A 213 -9.73 -1.60 -13.54
C SER A 213 -9.58 -2.04 -15.00
N PHE A 214 -9.40 -3.34 -15.25
CA PHE A 214 -9.23 -3.92 -16.59
C PHE A 214 -10.44 -4.74 -17.06
N ALA A 215 -11.49 -4.85 -16.24
CA ALA A 215 -12.72 -5.52 -16.67
C ALA A 215 -13.33 -4.79 -17.88
N PRO A 216 -13.81 -5.54 -18.91
CA PRO A 216 -14.51 -4.95 -20.03
C PRO A 216 -15.71 -4.14 -19.52
N LYS A 217 -15.85 -2.89 -19.98
CA LYS A 217 -17.07 -2.14 -19.69
C LYS A 217 -18.24 -2.90 -20.32
N LYS A 218 -19.24 -3.29 -19.52
CA LYS A 218 -20.50 -3.82 -20.05
C LYS A 218 -21.13 -2.72 -20.92
N ILE A 219 -21.13 -2.90 -22.22
CA ILE A 219 -21.87 -2.05 -23.13
C ILE A 219 -23.34 -2.45 -22.92
N SER A 220 -24.11 -1.59 -22.27
CA SER A 220 -25.56 -1.72 -22.25
C SER A 220 -26.08 -1.20 -23.60
N TYR A 221 -26.46 -2.09 -24.48
CA TYR A 221 -27.24 -1.69 -25.64
C TYR A 221 -28.60 -1.17 -25.15
N PRO A 222 -29.11 -0.05 -25.72
CA PRO A 222 -30.48 0.35 -25.49
C PRO A 222 -31.38 -0.83 -25.86
N LYS A 223 -32.31 -1.20 -24.97
CA LYS A 223 -33.37 -2.12 -25.36
C LYS A 223 -34.14 -1.41 -26.48
N GLU A 224 -34.12 -1.96 -27.65
CA GLU A 224 -35.02 -1.51 -28.74
C GLU A 224 -36.45 -1.56 -28.19
N ILE A 225 -37.16 -0.43 -28.32
CA ILE A 225 -38.56 -0.26 -27.93
C ILE A 225 -39.43 -0.92 -28.99
#